data_faff5678ac8877f6553f873233a875cb
#
_entry.id   faff5678ac8877f6553f873233a875cb
#
_cell.length_a   1.000
_cell.length_b   1.000
_cell.length_c   1.000
_cell.angle_alpha   90.00
_cell.angle_beta   90.00
_cell.angle_gamma   90.00
#
_symmetry.space_group_name_H-M   'P 1'
#
loop_
_entity.id
_entity.type
_entity.pdbx_description
1 polymer ?
#
loop_
_entity_poly.entity_id
_entity_poly.type
_entity_poly.pdbx_seq_one_letter_code
_entity_poly.pdbx_strand_id
1 'polypeptide(L)'
;SPDAILPVIGHLRMEDVEPMVLLKVIRLFEDRGAMERADKARRRCGEVFSYAIITGRAKYNPARDLVGAMKGYRKQNYPFLPMHRIHEFQRALNGYGGWVISKIATQILHYTAMRTVELRSLVWSGIDYENRLISVDPEVMKGRKLHVVPMADQVIELFRFLQQITGHYELCFPGRSDRKKPISENAVLGVIRSLGYEGQTSGHGFRHQFSTVLNEKHWNKDAIEMQLAHVSGGTRSVYNHAAYLDTRKEMMQFWADWLDGNAA
;
A
#
# COMPACT_ATOMS: atom_id res chain seq x y z
N SER A 1 -1.37 -16.27 10.16
CA SER A 1 -2.61 -16.17 10.96
C SER A 1 -2.39 -16.85 12.30
N PRO A 2 -2.83 -16.27 13.42
CA PRO A 2 -2.78 -16.92 14.74
C PRO A 2 -3.36 -18.33 14.70
N ASP A 3 -4.39 -18.56 13.90
CA ASP A 3 -5.10 -19.82 13.74
C ASP A 3 -4.25 -21.00 13.25
N ALA A 4 -3.08 -20.74 12.67
CA ALA A 4 -2.15 -21.81 12.25
C ALA A 4 -1.04 -22.06 13.28
N ILE A 5 -0.74 -21.09 14.15
CA ILE A 5 0.36 -21.14 15.12
C ILE A 5 -0.17 -21.66 16.49
N LEU A 6 -1.23 -21.01 16.99
CA LEU A 6 -1.76 -21.30 18.33
C LEU A 6 -2.19 -22.75 18.54
N PRO A 7 -2.82 -23.48 17.59
CA PRO A 7 -3.16 -24.88 17.79
C PRO A 7 -1.96 -25.78 18.04
N VAL A 8 -0.76 -25.41 17.53
CA VAL A 8 0.45 -26.24 17.64
C VAL A 8 1.27 -25.89 18.87
N ILE A 9 1.42 -24.61 19.19
CA ILE A 9 2.31 -24.16 20.27
C ILE A 9 1.64 -23.35 21.37
N GLY A 10 0.37 -22.94 21.19
CA GLY A 10 -0.29 -22.02 22.12
C GLY A 10 -0.57 -22.60 23.52
N HIS A 11 -0.55 -23.94 23.66
CA HIS A 11 -0.73 -24.65 24.91
C HIS A 11 0.60 -24.96 25.63
N LEU A 12 1.74 -24.72 24.97
CA LEU A 12 3.06 -24.98 25.53
C LEU A 12 3.56 -23.77 26.34
N ARG A 13 4.34 -24.04 27.38
CA ARG A 13 5.09 -22.98 28.04
C ARG A 13 6.20 -22.50 27.10
N MET A 14 6.62 -21.23 27.24
CA MET A 14 7.63 -20.63 26.37
C MET A 14 8.94 -21.41 26.40
N GLU A 15 9.33 -21.97 27.54
CA GLU A 15 10.54 -22.77 27.73
C GLU A 15 10.47 -24.17 27.09
N ASP A 16 9.26 -24.69 26.81
CA ASP A 16 9.03 -26.00 26.22
C ASP A 16 8.93 -25.95 24.68
N VAL A 17 8.93 -24.75 24.08
CA VAL A 17 8.89 -24.59 22.63
C VAL A 17 10.29 -24.77 22.04
N GLU A 18 10.59 -26.00 21.62
CA GLU A 18 11.85 -26.33 20.96
C GLU A 18 11.86 -25.93 19.47
N PRO A 19 13.08 -25.78 18.85
CA PRO A 19 13.18 -25.48 17.42
C PRO A 19 12.40 -26.41 16.52
N MET A 20 12.41 -27.73 16.82
CA MET A 20 11.68 -28.74 16.03
C MET A 20 10.17 -28.57 16.10
N VAL A 21 9.65 -28.13 17.24
CA VAL A 21 8.21 -27.85 17.39
C VAL A 21 7.81 -26.62 16.58
N LEU A 22 8.63 -25.57 16.65
CA LEU A 22 8.38 -24.36 15.86
C LEU A 22 8.55 -24.61 14.35
N LEU A 23 9.50 -25.46 13.96
CA LEU A 23 9.68 -25.87 12.56
C LEU A 23 8.43 -26.56 12.00
N LYS A 24 7.72 -27.37 12.77
CA LYS A 24 6.44 -27.97 12.33
C LYS A 24 5.43 -26.88 11.96
N VAL A 25 5.33 -25.82 12.76
CA VAL A 25 4.47 -24.67 12.45
C VAL A 25 4.87 -24.02 11.14
N ILE A 26 6.16 -23.82 10.93
CA ILE A 26 6.69 -23.20 9.69
C ILE A 26 6.36 -24.08 8.47
N ARG A 27 6.54 -25.42 8.59
CA ARG A 27 6.23 -26.38 7.52
C ARG A 27 4.75 -26.34 7.09
N LEU A 28 3.82 -26.11 8.01
CA LEU A 28 2.40 -25.95 7.65
C LEU A 28 2.13 -24.81 6.67
N PHE A 29 2.94 -23.74 6.70
CA PHE A 29 2.85 -22.66 5.70
C PHE A 29 3.55 -23.05 4.41
N GLU A 30 4.72 -23.67 4.49
CA GLU A 30 5.51 -24.09 3.33
C GLU A 30 4.78 -25.14 2.49
N ASP A 31 4.12 -26.10 3.11
CA ASP A 31 3.35 -27.16 2.43
C ASP A 31 2.12 -26.63 1.70
N ARG A 32 1.63 -25.45 2.12
CA ARG A 32 0.58 -24.70 1.41
C ARG A 32 1.13 -23.76 0.34
N GLY A 33 2.44 -23.76 0.05
CA GLY A 33 3.09 -22.85 -0.88
C GLY A 33 3.21 -21.41 -0.36
N ALA A 34 2.89 -21.13 0.91
CA ALA A 34 2.85 -19.81 1.50
C ALA A 34 4.20 -19.40 2.13
N MET A 35 5.28 -19.42 1.34
CA MET A 35 6.65 -19.23 1.82
C MET A 35 6.87 -17.88 2.51
N GLU A 36 6.31 -16.80 1.98
CA GLU A 36 6.42 -15.47 2.61
C GLU A 36 5.75 -15.44 4.00
N ARG A 37 4.60 -16.14 4.12
CA ARG A 37 3.91 -16.28 5.41
C ARG A 37 4.71 -17.15 6.38
N ALA A 38 5.41 -18.18 5.90
CA ALA A 38 6.32 -19.01 6.69
C ALA A 38 7.44 -18.15 7.29
N ASP A 39 8.12 -17.33 6.48
CA ASP A 39 9.18 -16.43 6.96
C ASP A 39 8.64 -15.36 7.92
N LYS A 40 7.48 -14.78 7.62
CA LYS A 40 6.82 -13.83 8.51
C LYS A 40 6.44 -14.46 9.86
N ALA A 41 5.93 -15.69 9.85
CA ALA A 41 5.60 -16.43 11.07
C ALA A 41 6.87 -16.68 11.92
N ARG A 42 7.96 -17.15 11.30
CA ARG A 42 9.26 -17.33 11.96
C ARG A 42 9.75 -16.04 12.60
N ARG A 43 9.76 -14.93 11.85
CA ARG A 43 10.22 -13.63 12.38
C ARG A 43 9.38 -13.16 13.56
N ARG A 44 8.06 -13.29 13.49
CA ARG A 44 7.14 -12.93 14.58
C ARG A 44 7.36 -13.80 15.83
N CYS A 45 7.53 -15.10 15.65
CA CYS A 45 7.91 -15.97 16.77
C CYS A 45 9.25 -15.54 17.35
N GLY A 46 10.22 -15.21 16.50
CA GLY A 46 11.52 -14.72 16.95
C GLY A 46 11.44 -13.43 17.79
N GLU A 47 10.61 -12.47 17.39
CA GLU A 47 10.35 -11.24 18.15
C GLU A 47 9.73 -11.55 19.53
N VAL A 48 8.74 -12.45 19.58
CA VAL A 48 8.09 -12.88 20.83
C VAL A 48 9.06 -13.57 21.75
N PHE A 49 9.89 -14.51 21.26
CA PHE A 49 10.89 -15.20 22.07
C PHE A 49 12.02 -14.26 22.53
N SER A 50 12.43 -13.29 21.72
CA SER A 50 13.38 -12.27 22.13
C SER A 50 12.84 -11.43 23.30
N TYR A 51 11.56 -11.05 23.24
CA TYR A 51 10.90 -10.38 24.36
C TYR A 51 10.78 -11.30 25.60
N ALA A 52 10.45 -12.58 25.41
CA ALA A 52 10.37 -13.56 26.49
C ALA A 52 11.72 -13.75 27.23
N ILE A 53 12.85 -13.72 26.49
CA ILE A 53 14.20 -13.77 27.09
C ILE A 53 14.46 -12.54 27.94
N ILE A 54 14.16 -11.34 27.43
CA ILE A 54 14.37 -10.07 28.15
C ILE A 54 13.54 -10.03 29.44
N THR A 55 12.35 -10.63 29.42
CA THR A 55 11.43 -10.69 30.57
C THR A 55 11.59 -11.93 31.45
N GLY A 56 12.64 -12.76 31.25
CA GLY A 56 12.96 -13.94 32.06
C GLY A 56 12.02 -15.14 31.85
N ARG A 57 11.18 -15.14 30.79
CA ARG A 57 10.18 -16.20 30.49
C ARG A 57 10.71 -17.28 29.55
N ALA A 58 11.84 -17.06 28.91
CA ALA A 58 12.54 -18.04 28.08
C ALA A 58 14.05 -17.86 28.23
N LYS A 59 14.80 -18.92 27.98
CA LYS A 59 16.28 -18.92 28.06
C LYS A 59 16.92 -18.76 26.68
N TYR A 60 16.23 -19.16 25.60
CA TYR A 60 16.73 -19.09 24.23
C TYR A 60 15.59 -18.80 23.25
N ASN A 61 15.98 -18.45 22.01
CA ASN A 61 15.03 -18.14 20.94
C ASN A 61 15.05 -19.26 19.89
N PRO A 62 14.04 -20.15 19.87
CA PRO A 62 13.99 -21.29 18.95
C PRO A 62 13.81 -20.92 17.48
N ALA A 63 13.43 -19.66 17.18
CA ALA A 63 13.23 -19.20 15.80
C ALA A 63 14.53 -18.72 15.15
N ARG A 64 15.61 -18.54 15.92
CA ARG A 64 16.86 -17.91 15.43
C ARG A 64 17.52 -18.74 14.32
N ASP A 65 17.67 -20.03 14.55
CA ASP A 65 18.43 -20.92 13.67
C ASP A 65 17.58 -21.59 12.60
N LEU A 66 16.25 -21.38 12.64
CA LEU A 66 15.32 -21.97 11.66
C LEU A 66 15.48 -21.39 10.24
N VAL A 67 16.20 -20.27 10.07
CA VAL A 67 16.47 -19.70 8.74
C VAL A 67 17.11 -20.74 7.82
N GLY A 68 18.09 -21.51 8.33
CA GLY A 68 18.78 -22.52 7.55
C GLY A 68 17.93 -23.77 7.21
N ALA A 69 16.84 -23.98 7.93
CA ALA A 69 15.92 -25.11 7.69
C ALA A 69 14.72 -24.74 6.79
N MET A 70 14.50 -23.46 6.50
CA MET A 70 13.40 -23.00 5.68
C MET A 70 13.65 -23.26 4.20
N LYS A 71 12.57 -23.60 3.48
CA LYS A 71 12.60 -23.61 2.02
C LYS A 71 12.79 -22.16 1.55
N GLY A 72 13.87 -21.92 0.80
CA GLY A 72 14.15 -20.61 0.21
C GLY A 72 13.03 -20.19 -0.75
N TYR A 73 12.66 -18.91 -0.73
CA TYR A 73 11.76 -18.35 -1.76
C TYR A 73 12.34 -17.06 -2.32
N ARG A 74 12.11 -16.84 -3.59
CA ARG A 74 12.36 -15.52 -4.18
C ARG A 74 11.17 -14.62 -3.84
N LYS A 75 11.45 -13.53 -3.13
CA LYS A 75 10.45 -12.48 -2.94
C LYS A 75 10.05 -11.96 -4.32
N GLN A 76 8.80 -12.17 -4.70
CA GLN A 76 8.27 -11.58 -5.90
C GLN A 76 7.91 -10.12 -5.62
N ASN A 77 8.31 -9.22 -6.52
CA ASN A 77 7.86 -7.85 -6.48
C ASN A 77 6.34 -7.82 -6.75
N TYR A 78 5.68 -6.79 -6.24
CA TYR A 78 4.27 -6.59 -6.59
C TYR A 78 4.13 -6.48 -8.11
N PRO A 79 3.18 -7.22 -8.71
CA PRO A 79 2.97 -7.17 -10.15
C PRO A 79 2.55 -5.76 -10.56
N PHE A 80 3.08 -5.30 -11.67
CA PHE A 80 2.70 -4.05 -12.32
C PHE A 80 2.71 -4.23 -13.83
N LEU A 81 1.84 -3.53 -14.53
CA LEU A 81 1.72 -3.63 -15.97
C LEU A 81 2.96 -3.04 -16.68
N PRO A 82 3.41 -3.64 -17.76
CA PRO A 82 4.39 -3.02 -18.62
C PRO A 82 3.81 -1.74 -19.25
N MET A 83 4.66 -0.77 -19.56
CA MET A 83 4.29 0.58 -19.97
C MET A 83 3.23 0.60 -21.10
N HIS A 84 3.40 -0.20 -22.13
CA HIS A 84 2.49 -0.26 -23.28
C HIS A 84 1.07 -0.73 -22.94
N ARG A 85 0.85 -1.35 -21.76
CA ARG A 85 -0.48 -1.82 -21.31
C ARG A 85 -1.16 -0.90 -20.31
N ILE A 86 -0.47 0.13 -19.84
CA ILE A 86 -1.02 1.02 -18.80
C ILE A 86 -2.22 1.80 -19.35
N HIS A 87 -2.11 2.33 -20.56
CA HIS A 87 -3.22 3.05 -21.20
C HIS A 87 -4.44 2.16 -21.49
N GLU A 88 -4.20 0.88 -21.83
CA GLU A 88 -5.30 -0.10 -21.97
C GLU A 88 -6.05 -0.27 -20.66
N PHE A 89 -5.31 -0.47 -19.57
CA PHE A 89 -5.88 -0.57 -18.22
C PHE A 89 -6.64 0.70 -17.82
N GLN A 90 -6.08 1.88 -18.08
CA GLN A 90 -6.72 3.16 -17.75
C GLN A 90 -8.06 3.31 -18.48
N ARG A 91 -8.11 2.97 -19.78
CA ARG A 91 -9.38 2.97 -20.54
C ARG A 91 -10.40 1.98 -19.97
N ALA A 92 -9.95 0.77 -19.63
CA ALA A 92 -10.82 -0.23 -19.02
C ALA A 92 -11.36 0.24 -17.65
N LEU A 93 -10.51 0.88 -16.83
CA LEU A 93 -10.90 1.45 -15.55
C LEU A 93 -11.93 2.59 -15.71
N ASN A 94 -11.75 3.46 -16.70
CA ASN A 94 -12.70 4.53 -17.02
C ASN A 94 -14.06 3.97 -17.46
N GLY A 95 -14.09 2.82 -18.14
CA GLY A 95 -15.29 2.09 -18.53
C GLY A 95 -15.91 1.19 -17.45
N TYR A 96 -15.29 1.06 -16.27
CA TYR A 96 -15.80 0.16 -15.22
C TYR A 96 -17.19 0.54 -14.73
N GLY A 97 -18.15 -0.39 -14.86
CA GLY A 97 -19.57 -0.18 -14.52
C GLY A 97 -19.98 -0.65 -13.13
N GLY A 98 -19.03 -1.06 -12.27
CA GLY A 98 -19.34 -1.54 -10.92
C GLY A 98 -19.55 -0.40 -9.91
N TRP A 99 -19.32 -0.69 -8.64
CA TRP A 99 -19.57 0.28 -7.58
C TRP A 99 -18.73 1.55 -7.72
N VAL A 100 -19.43 2.69 -7.90
CA VAL A 100 -18.82 3.98 -8.26
C VAL A 100 -17.75 4.46 -7.28
N ILE A 101 -17.93 4.26 -5.97
CA ILE A 101 -16.95 4.67 -4.96
C ILE A 101 -15.63 3.89 -5.12
N SER A 102 -15.69 2.57 -5.39
CA SER A 102 -14.50 1.78 -5.62
C SER A 102 -13.82 2.08 -6.96
N LYS A 103 -14.61 2.45 -7.99
CA LYS A 103 -14.10 2.95 -9.27
C LYS A 103 -13.26 4.21 -9.05
N ILE A 104 -13.88 5.24 -8.46
CA ILE A 104 -13.22 6.53 -8.22
C ILE A 104 -12.00 6.36 -7.30
N ALA A 105 -12.11 5.53 -6.26
CA ALA A 105 -10.98 5.21 -5.39
C ALA A 105 -9.81 4.62 -6.18
N THR A 106 -10.07 3.71 -7.12
CA THR A 106 -9.04 3.09 -7.95
C THR A 106 -8.45 4.09 -8.95
N GLN A 107 -9.27 4.95 -9.56
CA GLN A 107 -8.81 6.01 -10.46
C GLN A 107 -7.91 7.02 -9.73
N ILE A 108 -8.35 7.55 -8.58
CA ILE A 108 -7.56 8.50 -7.79
C ILE A 108 -6.25 7.84 -7.31
N LEU A 109 -6.31 6.56 -6.90
CA LEU A 109 -5.10 5.84 -6.51
C LEU A 109 -4.09 5.72 -7.66
N HIS A 110 -4.58 5.48 -8.88
CA HIS A 110 -3.73 5.39 -10.07
C HIS A 110 -3.12 6.76 -10.44
N TYR A 111 -3.92 7.82 -10.42
CA TYR A 111 -3.45 9.18 -10.70
C TYR A 111 -2.49 9.72 -9.64
N THR A 112 -2.66 9.37 -8.37
CA THR A 112 -1.89 9.97 -7.28
C THR A 112 -0.70 9.14 -6.81
N ALA A 113 -0.68 7.86 -7.16
CA ALA A 113 0.28 6.89 -6.66
C ALA A 113 0.39 6.84 -5.12
N MET A 114 -0.66 7.22 -4.39
CA MET A 114 -0.76 7.09 -2.92
C MET A 114 -0.74 5.63 -2.48
N ARG A 115 -0.51 5.38 -1.21
CA ARG A 115 -0.76 4.03 -0.66
C ARG A 115 -2.26 3.80 -0.51
N THR A 116 -2.70 2.56 -0.71
CA THR A 116 -4.12 2.20 -0.58
C THR A 116 -4.69 2.57 0.81
N VAL A 117 -3.89 2.42 1.87
CA VAL A 117 -4.32 2.80 3.22
C VAL A 117 -4.50 4.32 3.35
N GLU A 118 -3.62 5.10 2.75
CA GLU A 118 -3.70 6.56 2.74
C GLU A 118 -4.97 7.02 2.03
N LEU A 119 -5.20 6.54 0.81
CA LEU A 119 -6.41 6.86 0.03
C LEU A 119 -7.70 6.52 0.79
N ARG A 120 -7.79 5.32 1.35
CA ARG A 120 -9.00 4.85 2.03
C ARG A 120 -9.37 5.70 3.24
N SER A 121 -8.38 6.27 3.90
CA SER A 121 -8.54 7.06 5.13
C SER A 121 -8.77 8.55 4.87
N LEU A 122 -8.85 8.98 3.61
CA LEU A 122 -9.09 10.39 3.28
C LEU A 122 -10.42 10.86 3.83
N VAL A 123 -10.38 12.01 4.46
CA VAL A 123 -11.53 12.78 4.93
C VAL A 123 -11.73 14.02 4.08
N TRP A 124 -12.96 14.50 3.96
CA TRP A 124 -13.27 15.66 3.11
C TRP A 124 -12.56 16.93 3.58
N SER A 125 -12.33 17.10 4.88
CA SER A 125 -11.56 18.22 5.43
C SER A 125 -10.09 18.23 4.99
N GLY A 126 -9.57 17.12 4.47
CA GLY A 126 -8.21 17.02 3.93
C GLY A 126 -8.11 17.37 2.44
N ILE A 127 -9.21 17.69 1.76
CA ILE A 127 -9.24 18.02 0.33
C ILE A 127 -9.30 19.55 0.16
N ASP A 128 -8.20 20.12 -0.26
CA ASP A 128 -8.05 21.56 -0.52
C ASP A 128 -8.11 21.82 -2.04
N TYR A 129 -9.27 22.25 -2.51
CA TYR A 129 -9.48 22.55 -3.93
C TYR A 129 -8.78 23.83 -4.38
N GLU A 130 -8.64 24.81 -3.48
CA GLU A 130 -8.02 26.10 -3.79
C GLU A 130 -6.53 25.93 -4.05
N ASN A 131 -5.82 25.24 -3.16
CA ASN A 131 -4.38 24.98 -3.30
C ASN A 131 -4.09 23.73 -4.14
N ARG A 132 -5.12 22.96 -4.51
CA ARG A 132 -5.04 21.70 -5.28
C ARG A 132 -4.22 20.64 -4.54
N LEU A 133 -4.52 20.41 -3.26
CA LEU A 133 -3.77 19.53 -2.37
C LEU A 133 -4.68 18.54 -1.64
N ILE A 134 -4.15 17.34 -1.45
CA ILE A 134 -4.69 16.34 -0.53
C ILE A 134 -3.78 16.29 0.68
N SER A 135 -4.33 16.47 1.87
CA SER A 135 -3.61 16.28 3.14
C SER A 135 -3.96 14.92 3.73
N VAL A 136 -2.95 14.07 3.92
CA VAL A 136 -3.11 12.75 4.54
C VAL A 136 -2.79 12.86 6.02
N ASP A 137 -3.70 12.36 6.88
CA ASP A 137 -3.52 12.39 8.33
C ASP A 137 -2.21 11.69 8.74
N PRO A 138 -1.35 12.33 9.52
CA PRO A 138 -0.11 11.74 10.04
C PRO A 138 -0.30 10.43 10.80
N GLU A 139 -1.44 10.21 11.46
CA GLU A 139 -1.71 8.96 12.18
C GLU A 139 -1.84 7.75 11.25
N VAL A 140 -2.30 7.97 10.02
CA VAL A 140 -2.40 6.94 8.97
C VAL A 140 -1.03 6.64 8.35
N MET A 141 -0.10 7.58 8.45
CA MET A 141 1.22 7.49 7.84
C MET A 141 2.17 6.60 8.64
N LYS A 142 2.86 5.68 7.97
CA LYS A 142 3.87 4.81 8.59
C LYS A 142 4.96 5.59 9.37
N GLY A 143 5.24 6.83 8.98
CA GLY A 143 6.24 7.70 9.60
C GLY A 143 5.66 8.80 10.49
N ARG A 144 4.33 8.86 10.69
CA ARG A 144 3.63 9.91 11.44
C ARG A 144 3.99 11.35 10.99
N LYS A 145 4.31 11.52 9.70
CA LYS A 145 4.59 12.82 9.09
C LYS A 145 3.45 13.20 8.16
N LEU A 146 3.09 14.47 8.14
CA LEU A 146 2.11 15.00 7.19
C LEU A 146 2.59 14.69 5.76
N HIS A 147 1.72 14.07 4.98
CA HIS A 147 1.95 13.86 3.55
C HIS A 147 0.94 14.66 2.75
N VAL A 148 1.47 15.57 1.93
CA VAL A 148 0.67 16.43 1.06
C VAL A 148 0.85 15.94 -0.37
N VAL A 149 -0.27 15.71 -1.07
CA VAL A 149 -0.29 15.18 -2.45
C VAL A 149 -0.95 16.20 -3.37
N PRO A 150 -0.25 16.72 -4.39
CA PRO A 150 -0.84 17.60 -5.38
C PRO A 150 -1.91 16.88 -6.22
N MET A 151 -2.99 17.60 -6.56
CA MET A 151 -4.06 17.12 -7.41
C MET A 151 -3.91 17.63 -8.84
N ALA A 152 -3.86 16.70 -9.80
CA ALA A 152 -4.09 16.99 -11.22
C ALA A 152 -5.57 17.34 -11.46
N ASP A 153 -5.87 17.91 -12.60
CA ASP A 153 -7.23 18.32 -12.99
C ASP A 153 -8.21 17.12 -12.92
N GLN A 154 -7.79 15.97 -13.43
CA GLN A 154 -8.57 14.74 -13.40
C GLN A 154 -8.94 14.30 -11.97
N VAL A 155 -8.02 14.48 -11.02
CA VAL A 155 -8.24 14.14 -9.60
C VAL A 155 -9.24 15.10 -8.97
N ILE A 156 -9.17 16.40 -9.30
CA ILE A 156 -10.10 17.42 -8.82
C ILE A 156 -11.51 17.11 -9.32
N GLU A 157 -11.67 16.77 -10.60
CA GLU A 157 -12.98 16.41 -11.19
C GLU A 157 -13.55 15.17 -10.52
N LEU A 158 -12.75 14.15 -10.30
CA LEU A 158 -13.17 12.93 -9.58
C LEU A 158 -13.62 13.22 -8.16
N PHE A 159 -12.91 14.06 -7.40
CA PHE A 159 -13.33 14.45 -6.05
C PHE A 159 -14.61 15.30 -6.06
N ARG A 160 -14.76 16.24 -6.98
CA ARG A 160 -15.99 17.03 -7.12
C ARG A 160 -17.21 16.14 -7.41
N PHE A 161 -17.05 15.16 -8.29
CA PHE A 161 -18.10 14.18 -8.55
C PHE A 161 -18.36 13.29 -7.32
N LEU A 162 -17.34 12.78 -6.67
CA LEU A 162 -17.44 11.95 -5.47
C LEU A 162 -18.13 12.71 -4.33
N GLN A 163 -17.87 14.02 -4.19
CA GLN A 163 -18.45 14.85 -3.14
C GLN A 163 -19.99 14.95 -3.24
N GLN A 164 -20.56 14.87 -4.44
CA GLN A 164 -22.01 14.79 -4.60
C GLN A 164 -22.60 13.49 -4.04
N ILE A 165 -21.79 12.43 -3.96
CA ILE A 165 -22.22 11.10 -3.50
C ILE A 165 -21.92 10.89 -2.01
N THR A 166 -20.75 11.32 -1.55
CA THR A 166 -20.24 11.01 -0.19
C THR A 166 -19.91 12.24 0.65
N GLY A 167 -20.13 13.46 0.15
CA GLY A 167 -19.79 14.71 0.83
C GLY A 167 -20.52 14.96 2.15
N HIS A 168 -21.59 14.22 2.43
CA HIS A 168 -22.31 14.25 3.70
C HIS A 168 -21.75 13.28 4.76
N TYR A 169 -20.74 12.48 4.41
CA TYR A 169 -19.96 11.67 5.35
C TYR A 169 -18.64 12.38 5.67
N GLU A 170 -17.97 11.95 6.72
CA GLU A 170 -16.62 12.41 7.05
C GLU A 170 -15.59 11.87 6.06
N LEU A 171 -15.68 10.55 5.75
CA LEU A 171 -14.77 9.87 4.84
C LEU A 171 -15.11 10.17 3.36
N CYS A 172 -14.09 10.42 2.54
CA CYS A 172 -14.26 10.48 1.09
C CYS A 172 -14.72 9.14 0.51
N PHE A 173 -14.20 8.03 1.06
CA PHE A 173 -14.46 6.66 0.61
C PHE A 173 -15.10 5.81 1.71
N PRO A 174 -16.35 6.07 2.12
CA PRO A 174 -17.03 5.31 3.15
C PRO A 174 -17.34 3.88 2.68
N GLY A 175 -17.29 2.93 3.61
CA GLY A 175 -17.59 1.53 3.35
C GLY A 175 -19.03 1.29 2.93
N ARG A 176 -19.30 0.18 2.24
CA ARG A 176 -20.63 -0.15 1.74
C ARG A 176 -21.61 -0.52 2.86
N SER A 177 -21.15 -1.32 3.81
CA SER A 177 -21.97 -1.82 4.93
C SER A 177 -21.94 -0.91 6.15
N ASP A 178 -20.84 -0.19 6.37
CA ASP A 178 -20.66 0.73 7.50
C ASP A 178 -20.01 2.02 6.97
N ARG A 179 -20.79 3.10 6.94
CA ARG A 179 -20.34 4.40 6.41
C ARG A 179 -19.35 5.13 7.31
N LYS A 180 -19.20 4.70 8.56
CA LYS A 180 -18.21 5.21 9.52
C LYS A 180 -16.82 4.57 9.33
N LYS A 181 -16.75 3.48 8.57
CA LYS A 181 -15.50 2.82 8.22
C LYS A 181 -15.14 3.07 6.76
N PRO A 182 -13.85 3.12 6.41
CA PRO A 182 -13.44 3.26 5.03
C PRO A 182 -13.78 2.02 4.20
N ILE A 183 -13.77 2.14 2.87
CA ILE A 183 -13.87 1.01 1.95
C ILE A 183 -12.87 -0.10 2.32
N SER A 184 -13.22 -1.35 1.98
CA SER A 184 -12.36 -2.52 2.24
C SER A 184 -10.96 -2.35 1.65
N GLU A 185 -9.96 -2.94 2.31
CA GLU A 185 -8.59 -3.04 1.78
C GLU A 185 -8.53 -3.70 0.41
N ASN A 186 -9.49 -4.58 0.13
CA ASN A 186 -9.60 -5.30 -1.13
C ASN A 186 -10.46 -4.58 -2.19
N ALA A 187 -10.99 -3.39 -1.91
CA ALA A 187 -11.88 -2.69 -2.85
C ALA A 187 -11.21 -2.42 -4.20
N VAL A 188 -9.96 -1.89 -4.17
CA VAL A 188 -9.15 -1.64 -5.37
C VAL A 188 -8.81 -2.95 -6.09
N LEU A 189 -8.40 -3.99 -5.34
CA LEU A 189 -8.12 -5.31 -5.93
C LEU A 189 -9.37 -5.93 -6.55
N GLY A 190 -10.54 -5.69 -5.97
CA GLY A 190 -11.83 -6.10 -6.52
C GLY A 190 -12.12 -5.48 -7.88
N VAL A 191 -11.85 -4.18 -8.04
CA VAL A 191 -11.96 -3.49 -9.36
C VAL A 191 -10.97 -4.08 -10.35
N ILE A 192 -9.70 -4.20 -9.98
CA ILE A 192 -8.64 -4.76 -10.84
C ILE A 192 -9.01 -6.17 -11.31
N ARG A 193 -9.52 -7.02 -10.40
CA ARG A 193 -9.99 -8.37 -10.72
C ARG A 193 -11.16 -8.35 -11.71
N SER A 194 -12.16 -7.51 -11.46
CA SER A 194 -13.35 -7.39 -12.33
C SER A 194 -13.01 -6.93 -13.74
N LEU A 195 -11.90 -6.20 -13.90
CA LEU A 195 -11.37 -5.77 -15.20
C LEU A 195 -10.49 -6.83 -15.88
N GLY A 196 -10.26 -8.00 -15.25
CA GLY A 196 -9.44 -9.09 -15.81
C GLY A 196 -7.93 -8.92 -15.61
N TYR A 197 -7.49 -8.02 -14.72
CA TYR A 197 -6.07 -7.75 -14.45
C TYR A 197 -5.57 -8.37 -13.12
N GLU A 198 -6.28 -9.36 -12.58
CA GLU A 198 -5.84 -10.08 -11.37
C GLU A 198 -4.46 -10.69 -11.56
N GLY A 199 -3.58 -10.50 -10.60
CA GLY A 199 -2.19 -10.98 -10.67
C GLY A 199 -1.27 -10.21 -11.63
N GLN A 200 -1.79 -9.28 -12.43
CA GLN A 200 -1.01 -8.47 -13.38
C GLN A 200 -0.68 -7.09 -12.84
N THR A 201 -1.52 -6.54 -11.97
CA THR A 201 -1.26 -5.27 -11.27
C THR A 201 -1.93 -5.24 -9.90
N SER A 202 -1.64 -4.20 -9.14
CA SER A 202 -2.20 -3.95 -7.82
C SER A 202 -2.12 -2.46 -7.48
N GLY A 203 -2.78 -2.01 -6.41
CA GLY A 203 -2.62 -0.64 -5.94
C GLY A 203 -1.16 -0.27 -5.60
N HIS A 204 -0.35 -1.26 -5.18
CA HIS A 204 1.09 -1.05 -5.01
C HIS A 204 1.83 -1.05 -6.35
N GLY A 205 1.36 -1.83 -7.32
CA GLY A 205 1.86 -1.83 -8.69
C GLY A 205 1.72 -0.46 -9.38
N PHE A 206 0.67 0.32 -9.08
CA PHE A 206 0.51 1.69 -9.59
C PHE A 206 1.67 2.61 -9.18
N ARG A 207 2.20 2.44 -7.97
CA ARG A 207 3.35 3.20 -7.49
C ARG A 207 4.64 2.81 -8.22
N HIS A 208 4.80 1.54 -8.58
CA HIS A 208 5.90 1.08 -9.42
C HIS A 208 5.80 1.67 -10.82
N GLN A 209 4.60 1.64 -11.43
CA GLN A 209 4.35 2.26 -12.74
C GLN A 209 4.71 3.75 -12.73
N PHE A 210 4.19 4.50 -11.75
CA PHE A 210 4.49 5.91 -11.54
C PHE A 210 5.99 6.18 -11.49
N SER A 211 6.71 5.45 -10.59
CA SER A 211 8.15 5.61 -10.45
C SER A 211 8.90 5.28 -11.74
N THR A 212 8.54 4.18 -12.41
CA THR A 212 9.21 3.74 -13.63
C THR A 212 9.03 4.75 -14.76
N VAL A 213 7.79 5.12 -15.07
CA VAL A 213 7.48 6.04 -16.17
C VAL A 213 8.12 7.41 -15.95
N LEU A 214 7.99 7.97 -14.75
CA LEU A 214 8.53 9.31 -14.48
C LEU A 214 10.07 9.35 -14.46
N ASN A 215 10.72 8.27 -14.02
CA ASN A 215 12.19 8.16 -14.16
C ASN A 215 12.60 8.03 -15.63
N GLU A 216 11.88 7.28 -16.46
CA GLU A 216 12.13 7.18 -17.90
C GLU A 216 11.87 8.52 -18.64
N LYS A 217 10.92 9.31 -18.14
CA LYS A 217 10.64 10.67 -18.64
C LYS A 217 11.54 11.74 -18.00
N HIS A 218 12.59 11.33 -17.28
CA HIS A 218 13.61 12.21 -16.69
C HIS A 218 13.09 13.25 -15.68
N TRP A 219 11.97 12.97 -15.00
CA TRP A 219 11.51 13.79 -13.90
C TRP A 219 12.48 13.74 -12.71
N ASN A 220 12.44 14.78 -11.90
CA ASN A 220 13.31 14.90 -10.72
C ASN A 220 13.08 13.73 -9.75
N LYS A 221 14.13 12.96 -9.46
CA LYS A 221 14.07 11.77 -8.61
C LYS A 221 13.62 12.08 -7.19
N ASP A 222 14.07 13.21 -6.62
CA ASP A 222 13.67 13.60 -5.27
C ASP A 222 12.17 13.94 -5.22
N ALA A 223 11.63 14.59 -6.27
CA ALA A 223 10.20 14.88 -6.39
C ALA A 223 9.38 13.57 -6.48
N ILE A 224 9.86 12.57 -7.23
CA ILE A 224 9.24 11.24 -7.32
C ILE A 224 9.23 10.55 -5.95
N GLU A 225 10.37 10.49 -5.25
CA GLU A 225 10.49 9.85 -3.93
C GLU A 225 9.64 10.57 -2.88
N MET A 226 9.55 11.91 -2.94
CA MET A 226 8.68 12.69 -2.05
C MET A 226 7.20 12.40 -2.32
N GLN A 227 6.79 12.28 -3.60
CA GLN A 227 5.41 11.90 -3.95
C GLN A 227 5.06 10.52 -3.41
N LEU A 228 6.00 9.60 -3.47
CA LEU A 228 5.84 8.25 -2.94
C LEU A 228 5.97 8.17 -1.41
N ALA A 229 6.26 9.27 -0.72
CA ALA A 229 6.52 9.29 0.72
C ALA A 229 7.53 8.19 1.13
N HIS A 230 8.58 8.03 0.33
CA HIS A 230 9.71 7.19 0.69
C HIS A 230 10.62 7.98 1.64
N VAL A 231 10.68 7.55 2.89
CA VAL A 231 11.50 8.20 3.92
C VAL A 231 12.96 7.84 3.66
N SER A 232 13.68 8.73 3.00
CA SER A 232 15.14 8.69 3.02
C SER A 232 15.57 9.07 4.44
N GLY A 233 16.19 8.15 5.17
CA GLY A 233 16.71 8.41 6.51
C GLY A 233 17.84 9.46 6.45
N GLY A 234 17.56 10.69 6.88
CA GLY A 234 18.55 11.76 6.96
C GLY A 234 17.90 13.11 7.26
N THR A 235 18.67 14.01 7.85
CA THR A 235 18.32 15.41 8.19
C THR A 235 17.86 16.24 6.97
N ARG A 236 18.09 15.79 5.74
CA ARG A 236 17.60 16.40 4.49
C ARG A 236 16.08 16.40 4.31
N SER A 237 15.35 15.51 4.98
CA SER A 237 13.91 15.33 4.74
C SER A 237 13.03 16.46 5.30
N VAL A 238 13.52 17.25 6.25
CA VAL A 238 12.73 18.27 6.95
C VAL A 238 12.63 19.58 6.17
N TYR A 239 13.65 19.92 5.37
CA TYR A 239 13.71 21.20 4.66
C TYR A 239 13.11 21.21 3.24
N ASN A 240 12.74 20.05 2.67
CA ASN A 240 12.44 19.93 1.25
C ASN A 240 10.95 19.87 0.88
N HIS A 241 10.00 19.86 1.82
CA HIS A 241 8.58 19.70 1.45
C HIS A 241 8.04 20.85 0.61
N ALA A 242 8.46 22.09 0.89
CA ALA A 242 8.08 23.25 0.10
C ALA A 242 8.88 23.38 -1.21
N ALA A 243 10.15 22.96 -1.23
CA ALA A 243 11.06 23.16 -2.36
C ALA A 243 10.67 22.41 -3.64
N TYR A 244 9.95 21.27 -3.51
CA TYR A 244 9.53 20.47 -4.67
C TYR A 244 8.02 20.50 -4.92
N LEU A 245 7.24 21.32 -4.20
CA LEU A 245 5.79 21.31 -4.33
C LEU A 245 5.34 21.71 -5.74
N ASP A 246 5.92 22.75 -6.30
CA ASP A 246 5.58 23.21 -7.65
C ASP A 246 6.01 22.21 -8.70
N THR A 247 7.23 21.67 -8.61
CA THR A 247 7.69 20.58 -9.48
C THR A 247 6.78 19.35 -9.37
N ARG A 248 6.29 19.04 -8.18
CA ARG A 248 5.35 17.93 -7.99
C ARG A 248 3.97 18.22 -8.57
N LYS A 249 3.48 19.47 -8.52
CA LYS A 249 2.22 19.84 -9.19
C LYS A 249 2.31 19.60 -10.69
N GLU A 250 3.38 20.07 -11.33
CA GLU A 250 3.62 19.84 -12.76
C GLU A 250 3.77 18.36 -13.09
N MET A 251 4.56 17.63 -12.30
CA MET A 251 4.77 16.20 -12.44
C MET A 251 3.48 15.40 -12.31
N MET A 252 2.61 15.74 -11.37
CA MET A 252 1.33 15.05 -11.15
C MET A 252 0.34 15.35 -12.28
N GLN A 253 0.34 16.54 -12.84
CA GLN A 253 -0.48 16.86 -14.01
C GLN A 253 0.04 16.10 -15.23
N PHE A 254 1.37 16.12 -15.48
CA PHE A 254 1.97 15.31 -16.56
C PHE A 254 1.62 13.83 -16.42
N TRP A 255 1.73 13.25 -15.23
CA TRP A 255 1.41 11.85 -14.99
C TRP A 255 -0.05 11.52 -15.32
N ALA A 256 -0.98 12.39 -14.91
CA ALA A 256 -2.40 12.19 -15.18
C ALA A 256 -2.70 12.30 -16.69
N ASP A 257 -2.14 13.27 -17.37
CA ASP A 257 -2.29 13.46 -18.82
C ASP A 257 -1.66 12.29 -19.58
N TRP A 258 -0.51 11.80 -19.13
CA TRP A 258 0.14 10.62 -19.72
C TRP A 258 -0.73 9.37 -19.55
N LEU A 259 -1.32 9.13 -18.38
CA LEU A 259 -2.24 8.00 -18.15
C LEU A 259 -3.44 8.02 -19.08
N ASP A 260 -3.96 9.20 -19.38
CA ASP A 260 -5.11 9.38 -20.29
C ASP A 260 -4.71 9.36 -21.78
N GLY A 261 -3.40 9.29 -22.07
CA GLY A 261 -2.87 9.31 -23.43
C GLY A 261 -2.79 10.69 -24.08
N ASN A 262 -2.84 11.76 -23.27
CA ASN A 262 -2.81 13.15 -23.70
C ASN A 262 -1.38 13.76 -23.65
N ALA A 263 -0.41 13.05 -23.07
CA ALA A 263 1.00 13.44 -23.01
C ALA A 263 1.91 12.31 -23.51
N ALA A 264 3.01 12.65 -24.17
CA ALA A 264 3.96 11.70 -24.77
C ALA A 264 5.19 11.44 -23.87
#